data_eae4b5b40b64074a2422131515c6eff1
#
_entry.id   eae4b5b40b64074a2422131515c6eff1
#
_cell.length_a   1.000
_cell.length_b   1.000
_cell.length_c   1.000
_cell.angle_alpha   90.00
_cell.angle_beta   90.00
_cell.angle_gamma   90.00
#
_symmetry.space_group_name_H-M   'P 1'
#
loop_
_entity.id
_entity.type
_entity.pdbx_description
1 polymer ?
#
loop_
_entity_poly.entity_id
_entity_poly.type
_entity_poly.pdbx_seq_one_letter_code
_entity_poly.pdbx_strand_id
1 'polypeptide(L)'
;MFYLIFAISLAVLVFLSIYLTGKSNTEANLTKIIKISAIVYISFSMLHLFLPDLFVSPIGDAALEMPLGKIGAVIRWLNAICFTVLPIAIWQKNKYFEKIASFICLPIALINVGFYSHYMYYFTKLPSPGGGLYTFAFASEEFKALLLNEVFRSVIFGITCLTQLLALVLLTFKNNKKLRIVKGEIGNFILILLGVTYISLPVYVLQFFFGHVNIEMQRFTVSHIIWMISIPIIIVALYFIFRKKSYEARYLLVLSLSWALMYQFTQMFSGAAELNVMKLPLQLCNLGSYLALIMLAKKSEKIYHFTLIVNVVGALIAIIILDIMKKDSALTHFFVIHYVVEHTKVFIIPILCLVLKIFKPLTLKSLKHFSIGFTVYWVFILVLGTLSNGFKRMPQFKSIRSFFTANHLFMFDKDTARGLVGFTDPLFENGVIKLGHFEIYPLVQILVYMAFMVLCIGVFFLIYGLTAKQRKNHIEEN
;
A
#
# COMPACT_ATOMS: atom_id res chain seq x y z
N MET A 1 -17.75 28.09 -7.30
CA MET A 1 -16.91 28.62 -6.23
C MET A 1 -15.63 27.81 -6.05
N PHE A 2 -15.69 26.48 -5.91
CA PHE A 2 -14.52 25.62 -5.72
C PHE A 2 -13.39 25.86 -6.78
N TYR A 3 -13.71 25.78 -8.08
CA TYR A 3 -12.72 25.94 -9.14
C TYR A 3 -12.01 27.30 -9.13
N LEU A 4 -12.74 28.38 -8.80
CA LEU A 4 -12.16 29.71 -8.73
C LEU A 4 -11.17 29.83 -7.57
N ILE A 5 -11.57 29.40 -6.38
CA ILE A 5 -10.69 29.40 -5.20
C ILE A 5 -9.46 28.53 -5.45
N PHE A 6 -9.64 27.36 -6.04
CA PHE A 6 -8.57 26.43 -6.38
C PHE A 6 -7.57 27.07 -7.36
N ALA A 7 -8.06 27.65 -8.46
CA ALA A 7 -7.22 28.25 -9.47
C ALA A 7 -6.41 29.45 -8.91
N ILE A 8 -7.06 30.31 -8.12
CA ILE A 8 -6.39 31.44 -7.46
C ILE A 8 -5.33 30.92 -6.48
N SER A 9 -5.66 29.95 -5.65
CA SER A 9 -4.72 29.36 -4.69
C SER A 9 -3.51 28.75 -5.37
N LEU A 10 -3.71 28.00 -6.46
CA LEU A 10 -2.62 27.42 -7.21
C LEU A 10 -1.73 28.49 -7.84
N ALA A 11 -2.32 29.49 -8.48
CA ALA A 11 -1.59 30.60 -9.10
C ALA A 11 -0.75 31.38 -8.06
N VAL A 12 -1.35 31.72 -6.91
CA VAL A 12 -0.66 32.41 -5.82
C VAL A 12 0.50 31.57 -5.29
N LEU A 13 0.29 30.30 -5.01
CA LEU A 13 1.33 29.41 -4.48
C LEU A 13 2.48 29.21 -5.47
N VAL A 14 2.18 29.03 -6.75
CA VAL A 14 3.21 28.94 -7.82
C VAL A 14 4.01 30.24 -7.90
N PHE A 15 3.30 31.39 -7.96
CA PHE A 15 3.95 32.71 -8.02
C PHE A 15 4.84 32.96 -6.81
N LEU A 16 4.33 32.76 -5.60
CA LEU A 16 5.09 32.92 -4.37
C LEU A 16 6.30 31.99 -4.32
N SER A 17 6.14 30.73 -4.75
CA SER A 17 7.24 29.76 -4.78
C SER A 17 8.37 30.23 -5.70
N ILE A 18 8.04 30.72 -6.90
CA ILE A 18 9.02 31.22 -7.88
C ILE A 18 9.64 32.53 -7.39
N TYR A 19 8.83 33.45 -6.85
CA TYR A 19 9.29 34.74 -6.35
C TYR A 19 10.25 34.61 -5.17
N LEU A 20 9.89 33.80 -4.18
CA LEU A 20 10.73 33.56 -2.99
C LEU A 20 12.04 32.86 -3.34
N THR A 21 12.03 31.98 -4.33
CA THR A 21 13.25 31.30 -4.80
C THR A 21 14.13 32.21 -5.65
N GLY A 22 13.55 33.14 -6.43
CA GLY A 22 14.28 34.13 -7.19
C GLY A 22 15.07 35.13 -6.34
N LYS A 23 14.51 35.53 -5.18
CA LYS A 23 15.17 36.46 -4.23
C LYS A 23 16.31 35.82 -3.43
N SER A 24 16.23 34.55 -3.11
CA SER A 24 17.15 33.90 -2.17
C SER A 24 18.24 33.04 -2.84
N ASN A 25 18.41 33.17 -4.13
CA ASN A 25 19.43 32.48 -4.93
C ASN A 25 19.49 30.96 -4.74
N THR A 26 18.33 30.24 -4.74
CA THR A 26 18.50 28.82 -4.49
C THR A 26 17.52 27.90 -5.22
N GLU A 27 18.05 27.23 -6.23
CA GLU A 27 17.54 25.94 -6.70
C GLU A 27 17.23 24.97 -5.53
N ALA A 28 17.95 25.10 -4.41
CA ALA A 28 17.75 24.37 -3.18
C ALA A 28 16.40 24.67 -2.52
N ASN A 29 15.98 25.94 -2.44
CA ASN A 29 14.68 26.32 -1.86
C ASN A 29 13.52 25.84 -2.71
N LEU A 30 13.61 25.96 -4.05
CA LEU A 30 12.62 25.41 -4.97
C LEU A 30 12.48 23.90 -4.78
N THR A 31 13.60 23.19 -4.70
CA THR A 31 13.61 21.74 -4.44
C THR A 31 12.97 21.39 -3.10
N LYS A 32 13.17 22.21 -2.06
CA LYS A 32 12.54 22.01 -0.75
C LYS A 32 11.02 22.18 -0.82
N ILE A 33 10.54 23.22 -1.53
CA ILE A 33 9.08 23.42 -1.73
C ILE A 33 8.47 22.24 -2.51
N ILE A 34 9.10 21.80 -3.59
CA ILE A 34 8.66 20.64 -4.37
C ILE A 34 8.55 19.40 -3.47
N LYS A 35 9.56 19.13 -2.64
CA LYS A 35 9.56 17.99 -1.71
C LYS A 35 8.45 18.08 -0.68
N ILE A 36 8.25 19.25 -0.06
CA ILE A 36 7.18 19.47 0.93
C ILE A 36 5.82 19.25 0.27
N SER A 37 5.58 19.86 -0.89
CA SER A 37 4.32 19.68 -1.62
C SER A 37 4.06 18.22 -1.96
N ALA A 38 5.09 17.48 -2.40
CA ALA A 38 4.96 16.04 -2.67
C ALA A 38 4.68 15.21 -1.41
N ILE A 39 5.31 15.53 -0.27
CA ILE A 39 5.04 14.87 1.01
C ILE A 39 3.59 15.12 1.43
N VAL A 40 3.12 16.35 1.33
CA VAL A 40 1.73 16.69 1.67
C VAL A 40 0.76 15.95 0.75
N TYR A 41 1.02 15.96 -0.57
CA TYR A 41 0.23 15.18 -1.53
C TYR A 41 0.15 13.69 -1.17
N ILE A 42 1.29 13.06 -0.89
CA ILE A 42 1.35 11.64 -0.52
C ILE A 42 0.58 11.41 0.79
N SER A 43 0.79 12.25 1.80
CA SER A 43 0.10 12.14 3.10
C SER A 43 -1.41 12.26 2.96
N PHE A 44 -1.89 13.26 2.20
CA PHE A 44 -3.33 13.43 1.96
C PHE A 44 -3.91 12.33 1.07
N SER A 45 -3.16 11.82 0.10
CA SER A 45 -3.58 10.63 -0.65
C SER A 45 -3.69 9.39 0.25
N MET A 46 -2.85 9.27 1.27
CA MET A 46 -2.93 8.20 2.26
C MET A 46 -4.09 8.36 3.25
N LEU A 47 -4.69 9.56 3.39
CA LEU A 47 -5.93 9.72 4.16
C LEU A 47 -7.09 8.93 3.57
N HIS A 48 -7.00 8.47 2.32
CA HIS A 48 -7.94 7.50 1.76
C HIS A 48 -7.99 6.17 2.53
N LEU A 49 -7.03 5.87 3.40
CA LEU A 49 -7.17 4.80 4.40
C LEU A 49 -8.42 4.95 5.27
N PHE A 50 -8.86 6.17 5.47
CA PHE A 50 -9.98 6.52 6.36
C PHE A 50 -11.18 7.10 5.61
N LEU A 51 -11.00 7.44 4.34
CA LEU A 51 -12.04 8.04 3.49
C LEU A 51 -12.42 7.05 2.40
N PRO A 52 -13.71 6.74 2.24
CA PRO A 52 -14.15 5.85 1.16
C PRO A 52 -13.74 6.43 -0.19
N ASP A 53 -13.11 5.62 -0.99
CA ASP A 53 -12.84 5.95 -2.38
C ASP A 53 -13.94 5.38 -3.28
N LEU A 54 -14.18 6.09 -4.34
CA LEU A 54 -15.21 5.87 -5.36
C LEU A 54 -15.28 4.45 -5.92
N PHE A 55 -14.14 3.81 -6.06
CA PHE A 55 -14.00 2.62 -6.88
C PHE A 55 -13.82 1.35 -6.09
N VAL A 56 -13.83 1.45 -4.79
CA VAL A 56 -13.65 0.31 -3.87
C VAL A 56 -14.97 -0.34 -3.50
N SER A 57 -16.09 0.32 -3.80
CA SER A 57 -17.43 -0.12 -3.43
C SER A 57 -18.27 -0.47 -4.65
N PRO A 58 -19.30 -1.33 -4.52
CA PRO A 58 -20.37 -1.53 -5.50
C PRO A 58 -21.06 -0.24 -5.97
N ILE A 59 -20.87 0.86 -5.25
CA ILE A 59 -21.30 2.21 -5.60
C ILE A 59 -20.56 2.73 -6.85
N GLY A 60 -19.44 2.16 -7.24
CA GLY A 60 -18.77 2.46 -8.49
C GLY A 60 -19.73 2.50 -9.68
N ASP A 61 -20.72 1.62 -9.69
CA ASP A 61 -21.75 1.57 -10.74
C ASP A 61 -22.56 2.85 -10.82
N ALA A 62 -23.03 3.38 -9.70
CA ALA A 62 -23.82 4.63 -9.69
C ALA A 62 -23.00 5.85 -10.15
N ALA A 63 -21.69 5.89 -9.86
CA ALA A 63 -20.82 6.94 -10.36
C ALA A 63 -20.55 6.83 -11.86
N LEU A 64 -20.61 5.63 -12.42
CA LEU A 64 -20.43 5.36 -13.84
C LEU A 64 -21.66 5.76 -14.67
N GLU A 65 -22.84 5.84 -14.05
CA GLU A 65 -24.08 6.32 -14.65
C GLU A 65 -24.11 7.84 -14.83
N MET A 66 -23.21 8.58 -14.14
CA MET A 66 -23.13 10.02 -14.32
C MET A 66 -22.66 10.40 -15.74
N PRO A 67 -23.07 11.57 -16.24
CA PRO A 67 -22.47 12.15 -17.44
C PRO A 67 -20.94 12.18 -17.31
N LEU A 68 -20.25 11.60 -18.27
CA LEU A 68 -18.78 11.46 -18.27
C LEU A 68 -18.21 10.59 -17.11
N GLY A 69 -19.06 9.84 -16.40
CA GLY A 69 -18.62 9.04 -15.24
C GLY A 69 -17.52 8.04 -15.57
N LYS A 70 -17.63 7.34 -16.69
CA LYS A 70 -16.58 6.41 -17.17
C LYS A 70 -15.26 7.13 -17.48
N ILE A 71 -15.35 8.31 -18.10
CA ILE A 71 -14.15 9.12 -18.40
C ILE A 71 -13.51 9.61 -17.10
N GLY A 72 -14.32 10.11 -16.16
CA GLY A 72 -13.84 10.53 -14.84
C GLY A 72 -13.13 9.40 -14.09
N ALA A 73 -13.69 8.18 -14.16
CA ALA A 73 -13.04 6.99 -13.60
C ALA A 73 -11.66 6.73 -14.23
N VAL A 74 -11.57 6.71 -15.55
CA VAL A 74 -10.31 6.51 -16.27
C VAL A 74 -9.29 7.60 -15.91
N ILE A 75 -9.69 8.86 -15.86
CA ILE A 75 -8.79 9.97 -15.47
C ILE A 75 -8.26 9.78 -14.07
N ARG A 76 -9.09 9.40 -13.10
CA ARG A 76 -8.64 9.12 -11.74
C ARG A 76 -7.67 7.95 -11.67
N TRP A 77 -7.89 6.89 -12.43
CA TRP A 77 -6.96 5.76 -12.51
C TRP A 77 -5.63 6.16 -13.09
N LEU A 78 -5.62 6.94 -14.15
CA LEU A 78 -4.40 7.48 -14.71
C LEU A 78 -3.70 8.43 -13.73
N ASN A 79 -4.46 9.24 -12.97
CA ASN A 79 -3.89 10.10 -11.94
C ASN A 79 -3.21 9.31 -10.81
N ALA A 80 -3.63 8.08 -10.53
CA ALA A 80 -2.98 7.19 -9.56
C ALA A 80 -1.50 6.91 -9.88
N ILE A 81 -1.11 6.95 -11.16
CA ILE A 81 0.30 6.80 -11.60
C ILE A 81 1.18 7.85 -10.93
N CYS A 82 0.65 9.04 -10.66
CA CYS A 82 1.39 10.12 -10.03
C CYS A 82 1.91 9.75 -8.64
N PHE A 83 1.20 8.92 -7.89
CA PHE A 83 1.65 8.46 -6.57
C PHE A 83 2.97 7.67 -6.62
N THR A 84 3.21 6.95 -7.71
CA THR A 84 4.47 6.22 -7.95
C THR A 84 5.52 7.12 -8.62
N VAL A 85 5.12 7.89 -9.61
CA VAL A 85 6.05 8.65 -10.47
C VAL A 85 6.65 9.85 -9.73
N LEU A 86 5.82 10.63 -9.04
CA LEU A 86 6.26 11.89 -8.44
C LEU A 86 7.37 11.70 -7.38
N PRO A 87 7.27 10.76 -6.43
CA PRO A 87 8.36 10.51 -5.48
C PRO A 87 9.65 10.10 -6.18
N ILE A 88 9.58 9.21 -7.16
CA ILE A 88 10.77 8.74 -7.88
C ILE A 88 11.41 9.89 -8.66
N ALA A 89 10.63 10.71 -9.35
CA ALA A 89 11.11 11.88 -10.06
C ALA A 89 11.85 12.86 -9.12
N ILE A 90 11.30 13.12 -7.93
CA ILE A 90 11.84 14.11 -7.00
C ILE A 90 13.07 13.60 -6.22
N TRP A 91 12.99 12.37 -5.70
CA TRP A 91 14.05 11.85 -4.81
C TRP A 91 15.15 11.10 -5.54
N GLN A 92 14.82 10.40 -6.64
CA GLN A 92 15.81 9.68 -7.45
C GLN A 92 16.33 10.53 -8.61
N LYS A 93 15.66 11.65 -8.94
CA LYS A 93 16.02 12.56 -10.05
C LYS A 93 16.21 11.82 -11.37
N ASN A 94 15.40 10.80 -11.61
CA ASN A 94 15.52 10.01 -12.83
C ASN A 94 14.84 10.72 -14.00
N LYS A 95 15.58 10.93 -15.09
CA LYS A 95 15.13 11.70 -16.25
C LYS A 95 13.83 11.21 -16.90
N TYR A 96 13.57 9.90 -16.89
CA TYR A 96 12.34 9.35 -17.47
C TYR A 96 11.15 9.61 -16.56
N PHE A 97 11.31 9.46 -15.26
CA PHE A 97 10.25 9.77 -14.29
C PHE A 97 9.95 11.26 -14.24
N GLU A 98 10.95 12.13 -14.37
CA GLU A 98 10.75 13.58 -14.49
C GLU A 98 9.94 13.93 -15.75
N LYS A 99 10.25 13.29 -16.90
CA LYS A 99 9.49 13.47 -18.15
C LYS A 99 8.05 12.93 -18.02
N ILE A 100 7.84 11.75 -17.42
CA ILE A 100 6.50 11.20 -17.18
C ILE A 100 5.72 12.11 -16.23
N ALA A 101 6.33 12.62 -15.16
CA ALA A 101 5.69 13.57 -14.25
C ALA A 101 5.20 14.83 -15.00
N SER A 102 6.04 15.38 -15.87
CA SER A 102 5.73 16.64 -16.57
C SER A 102 4.79 16.46 -17.76
N PHE A 103 4.98 15.42 -18.58
CA PHE A 103 4.20 15.25 -19.82
C PHE A 103 2.93 14.43 -19.65
N ILE A 104 2.88 13.58 -18.64
CA ILE A 104 1.75 12.68 -18.44
C ILE A 104 1.00 13.02 -17.14
N CYS A 105 1.71 13.04 -15.98
CA CYS A 105 1.03 13.26 -14.70
C CYS A 105 0.48 14.69 -14.58
N LEU A 106 1.19 15.71 -15.04
CA LEU A 106 0.72 17.11 -14.93
C LEU A 106 -0.58 17.36 -15.71
N PRO A 107 -0.70 17.02 -17.02
CA PRO A 107 -1.96 17.18 -17.75
C PRO A 107 -3.10 16.36 -17.12
N ILE A 108 -2.84 15.12 -16.72
CA ILE A 108 -3.85 14.26 -16.09
C ILE A 108 -4.31 14.85 -14.76
N ALA A 109 -3.39 15.35 -13.93
CA ALA A 109 -3.74 15.98 -12.66
C ALA A 109 -4.59 17.26 -12.86
N LEU A 110 -4.30 18.06 -13.88
CA LEU A 110 -5.12 19.22 -14.24
C LEU A 110 -6.54 18.80 -14.64
N ILE A 111 -6.66 17.78 -15.51
CA ILE A 111 -7.96 17.24 -15.94
C ILE A 111 -8.70 16.65 -14.73
N ASN A 112 -8.00 15.95 -13.82
CA ASN A 112 -8.60 15.35 -12.62
C ASN A 112 -9.30 16.39 -11.73
N VAL A 113 -8.76 17.60 -11.61
CA VAL A 113 -9.44 18.70 -10.89
C VAL A 113 -10.79 19.03 -11.53
N GLY A 114 -10.90 18.96 -12.84
CA GLY A 114 -12.17 19.18 -13.57
C GLY A 114 -13.27 18.20 -13.19
N PHE A 115 -12.91 17.01 -12.69
CA PHE A 115 -13.85 16.00 -12.20
C PHE A 115 -14.21 16.13 -10.71
N TYR A 116 -14.00 17.30 -10.10
CA TYR A 116 -14.41 17.57 -8.73
C TYR A 116 -15.90 17.26 -8.47
N SER A 117 -16.79 17.67 -9.37
CA SER A 117 -18.23 17.38 -9.25
C SER A 117 -18.52 15.89 -9.25
N HIS A 118 -17.78 15.11 -10.04
CA HIS A 118 -17.86 13.66 -10.06
C HIS A 118 -17.38 13.06 -8.74
N TYR A 119 -16.28 13.56 -8.19
CA TYR A 119 -15.80 13.19 -6.87
C TYR A 119 -16.83 13.49 -5.78
N MET A 120 -17.45 14.67 -5.79
CA MET A 120 -18.42 15.09 -4.78
C MET A 120 -19.78 14.36 -4.91
N TYR A 121 -20.29 14.18 -6.12
CA TYR A 121 -21.54 13.44 -6.36
C TYR A 121 -21.55 12.08 -5.69
N TYR A 122 -20.47 11.41 -5.75
CA TYR A 122 -20.28 10.11 -5.22
C TYR A 122 -20.53 10.03 -3.72
N PHE A 123 -20.07 10.98 -2.99
CA PHE A 123 -20.26 11.02 -1.56
C PHE A 123 -21.68 11.42 -1.15
N THR A 124 -22.41 12.12 -2.01
CA THR A 124 -23.82 12.47 -1.77
C THR A 124 -24.75 11.29 -2.03
N LYS A 125 -24.31 10.30 -2.78
CA LYS A 125 -25.06 9.11 -3.17
C LYS A 125 -24.59 7.84 -2.46
N LEU A 126 -23.79 7.98 -1.40
CA LEU A 126 -23.45 6.83 -0.55
C LEU A 126 -24.73 6.13 -0.11
N PRO A 127 -24.86 4.82 -0.34
CA PRO A 127 -26.07 4.10 0.02
C PRO A 127 -26.28 4.11 1.52
N SER A 128 -27.54 4.02 1.90
CA SER A 128 -27.97 3.78 3.27
C SER A 128 -27.22 2.58 3.85
N PRO A 129 -26.97 2.58 5.16
CA PRO A 129 -26.33 1.46 5.82
C PRO A 129 -27.11 0.17 5.51
N GLY A 130 -26.46 -0.80 4.92
CA GLY A 130 -27.07 -2.10 4.60
C GLY A 130 -26.71 -2.69 3.24
N GLY A 131 -26.14 -1.94 2.33
CA GLY A 131 -25.82 -2.40 0.98
C GLY A 131 -24.33 -2.70 0.76
N GLY A 132 -23.84 -3.88 1.12
CA GLY A 132 -22.54 -4.37 0.72
C GLY A 132 -21.41 -4.26 1.75
N LEU A 133 -20.28 -4.88 1.45
CA LEU A 133 -19.10 -5.09 2.31
C LEU A 133 -18.39 -3.79 2.79
N TYR A 134 -18.76 -2.63 2.24
CA TYR A 134 -18.13 -1.33 2.50
C TYR A 134 -19.11 -0.31 3.03
N THR A 135 -20.11 -0.74 3.78
CA THR A 135 -21.05 0.18 4.39
C THR A 135 -20.45 0.79 5.64
N PHE A 136 -20.73 2.07 5.86
CA PHE A 136 -20.47 2.75 7.14
C PHE A 136 -21.35 2.22 8.27
N ALA A 137 -21.88 1.00 8.17
CA ALA A 137 -22.85 0.44 9.10
C ALA A 137 -22.37 0.45 10.55
N PHE A 138 -21.06 0.39 10.76
CA PHE A 138 -20.44 0.30 12.08
C PHE A 138 -19.75 1.59 12.54
N ALA A 139 -19.68 2.62 11.69
CA ALA A 139 -19.13 3.90 12.09
C ALA A 139 -20.10 4.65 13.01
N SER A 140 -19.59 5.44 13.95
CA SER A 140 -20.44 6.35 14.73
C SER A 140 -21.14 7.35 13.82
N GLU A 141 -22.30 7.85 14.24
CA GLU A 141 -23.05 8.82 13.42
C GLU A 141 -22.25 10.12 13.23
N GLU A 142 -21.46 10.53 14.25
CA GLU A 142 -20.59 11.69 14.18
C GLU A 142 -19.50 11.48 13.12
N PHE A 143 -18.89 10.29 13.08
CA PHE A 143 -17.87 9.98 12.07
C PHE A 143 -18.46 9.92 10.66
N LYS A 144 -19.66 9.33 10.51
CA LYS A 144 -20.41 9.37 9.25
C LYS A 144 -20.71 10.80 8.82
N ALA A 145 -21.21 11.62 9.74
CA ALA A 145 -21.50 13.02 9.47
C ALA A 145 -20.26 13.79 9.00
N LEU A 146 -19.09 13.55 9.64
CA LEU A 146 -17.82 14.14 9.22
C LEU A 146 -17.44 13.69 7.82
N LEU A 147 -17.47 12.39 7.56
CA LEU A 147 -17.13 11.84 6.25
C LEU A 147 -18.08 12.31 5.14
N LEU A 148 -19.34 12.54 5.45
CA LEU A 148 -20.36 13.06 4.53
C LEU A 148 -20.34 14.59 4.41
N ASN A 149 -19.58 15.28 5.25
CA ASN A 149 -19.48 16.73 5.22
C ASN A 149 -18.83 17.22 3.93
N GLU A 150 -19.59 17.97 3.14
CA GLU A 150 -19.16 18.47 1.83
C GLU A 150 -17.93 19.37 1.92
N VAL A 151 -17.88 20.24 2.93
CA VAL A 151 -16.75 21.15 3.13
C VAL A 151 -15.50 20.36 3.46
N PHE A 152 -15.57 19.41 4.39
CA PHE A 152 -14.43 18.55 4.77
C PHE A 152 -13.86 17.83 3.55
N ARG A 153 -14.69 17.24 2.71
CA ARG A 153 -14.28 16.53 1.51
C ARG A 153 -13.70 17.44 0.44
N SER A 154 -14.33 18.59 0.23
CA SER A 154 -13.81 19.61 -0.69
C SER A 154 -12.42 20.07 -0.29
N VAL A 155 -12.18 20.24 1.02
CA VAL A 155 -10.87 20.61 1.56
C VAL A 155 -9.84 19.48 1.32
N ILE A 156 -10.18 18.23 1.63
CA ILE A 156 -9.26 17.09 1.42
C ILE A 156 -8.93 16.95 -0.07
N PHE A 157 -9.93 16.96 -0.95
CA PHE A 157 -9.71 16.90 -2.40
C PHE A 157 -8.89 18.10 -2.89
N GLY A 158 -9.25 19.31 -2.44
CA GLY A 158 -8.59 20.55 -2.80
C GLY A 158 -7.10 20.54 -2.41
N ILE A 159 -6.77 20.19 -1.18
CA ILE A 159 -5.38 20.12 -0.70
C ILE A 159 -4.61 19.04 -1.46
N THR A 160 -5.19 17.87 -1.68
CA THR A 160 -4.53 16.78 -2.41
C THR A 160 -4.18 17.21 -3.84
N CYS A 161 -5.16 17.73 -4.58
CA CYS A 161 -4.93 18.19 -5.95
C CYS A 161 -4.01 19.42 -6.02
N LEU A 162 -4.16 20.39 -5.09
CA LEU A 162 -3.35 21.59 -5.05
C LEU A 162 -1.87 21.28 -4.82
N THR A 163 -1.58 20.41 -3.85
CA THR A 163 -0.19 20.02 -3.54
C THR A 163 0.41 19.11 -4.60
N GLN A 164 -0.38 18.24 -5.22
CA GLN A 164 0.02 17.47 -6.39
C GLN A 164 0.42 18.38 -7.54
N LEU A 165 -0.46 19.30 -7.93
CA LEU A 165 -0.22 20.23 -9.05
C LEU A 165 0.93 21.19 -8.74
N LEU A 166 1.02 21.72 -7.54
CA LEU A 166 2.14 22.58 -7.13
C LEU A 166 3.47 21.84 -7.32
N ALA A 167 3.58 20.61 -6.82
CA ALA A 167 4.79 19.81 -6.98
C ALA A 167 5.12 19.55 -8.47
N LEU A 168 4.12 19.17 -9.29
CA LEU A 168 4.30 18.87 -10.71
C LEU A 168 4.67 20.12 -11.52
N VAL A 169 3.99 21.26 -11.31
CA VAL A 169 4.27 22.53 -12.01
C VAL A 169 5.67 23.01 -11.69
N LEU A 170 6.04 23.04 -10.39
CA LEU A 170 7.36 23.49 -9.98
C LEU A 170 8.48 22.55 -10.45
N LEU A 171 8.24 21.23 -10.45
CA LEU A 171 9.17 20.24 -10.99
C LEU A 171 9.37 20.45 -12.50
N THR A 172 8.27 20.65 -13.23
CA THR A 172 8.31 20.92 -14.69
C THR A 172 9.04 22.22 -14.98
N PHE A 173 8.75 23.29 -14.23
CA PHE A 173 9.44 24.57 -14.35
C PHE A 173 10.94 24.44 -14.09
N LYS A 174 11.32 23.79 -13.00
CA LYS A 174 12.71 23.52 -12.64
C LYS A 174 13.48 22.77 -13.72
N ASN A 175 12.84 21.79 -14.34
CA ASN A 175 13.48 20.88 -15.29
C ASN A 175 13.23 21.22 -16.76
N ASN A 176 12.60 22.36 -17.09
CA ASN A 176 12.15 22.71 -18.43
C ASN A 176 13.21 22.52 -19.52
N LYS A 177 14.47 22.89 -19.25
CA LYS A 177 15.60 22.73 -20.19
C LYS A 177 16.00 21.26 -20.43
N LYS A 178 15.67 20.36 -19.52
CA LYS A 178 16.02 18.92 -19.55
C LYS A 178 14.89 18.04 -20.07
N LEU A 179 13.68 18.57 -20.23
CA LEU A 179 12.48 17.80 -20.58
C LEU A 179 12.42 17.39 -22.06
N ARG A 180 13.34 17.82 -22.88
CA ARG A 180 13.36 17.45 -24.32
C ARG A 180 13.48 15.92 -24.46
N ILE A 181 12.53 15.30 -25.19
CA ILE A 181 12.59 13.88 -25.55
C ILE A 181 13.46 13.76 -26.81
N VAL A 182 14.57 13.07 -26.67
CA VAL A 182 15.47 12.78 -27.80
C VAL A 182 14.98 11.52 -28.52
N LYS A 183 15.05 11.48 -29.84
CA LYS A 183 14.55 10.36 -30.68
C LYS A 183 15.05 8.99 -30.19
N GLY A 184 16.31 8.85 -29.76
CA GLY A 184 16.88 7.62 -29.25
C GLY A 184 16.37 7.19 -27.84
N GLU A 185 15.63 8.04 -27.12
CA GLU A 185 15.09 7.77 -25.79
C GLU A 185 13.61 7.37 -25.80
N ILE A 186 12.92 7.54 -26.94
CA ILE A 186 11.46 7.33 -27.05
C ILE A 186 11.08 5.91 -26.65
N GLY A 187 11.80 4.90 -27.12
CA GLY A 187 11.51 3.50 -26.80
C GLY A 187 11.59 3.22 -25.30
N ASN A 188 12.65 3.70 -24.64
CA ASN A 188 12.80 3.56 -23.19
C ASN A 188 11.74 4.35 -22.42
N PHE A 189 11.40 5.56 -22.88
CA PHE A 189 10.34 6.37 -22.27
C PHE A 189 8.99 5.64 -22.32
N ILE A 190 8.59 5.13 -23.50
CA ILE A 190 7.34 4.38 -23.67
C ILE A 190 7.34 3.11 -22.81
N LEU A 191 8.42 2.34 -22.81
CA LEU A 191 8.52 1.11 -22.04
C LEU A 191 8.39 1.38 -20.53
N ILE A 192 9.04 2.41 -20.02
CA ILE A 192 8.95 2.80 -18.61
C ILE A 192 7.54 3.32 -18.30
N LEU A 193 6.95 4.14 -19.17
CA LEU A 193 5.59 4.64 -19.00
C LEU A 193 4.59 3.48 -18.92
N LEU A 194 4.64 2.54 -19.86
CA LEU A 194 3.75 1.36 -19.85
C LEU A 194 3.97 0.52 -18.61
N GLY A 195 5.23 0.28 -18.24
CA GLY A 195 5.57 -0.49 -17.03
C GLY A 195 5.03 0.16 -15.74
N VAL A 196 5.28 1.47 -15.58
CA VAL A 196 4.80 2.22 -14.40
C VAL A 196 3.27 2.30 -14.38
N THR A 197 2.63 2.50 -15.53
CA THR A 197 1.17 2.50 -15.64
C THR A 197 0.62 1.15 -15.19
N TYR A 198 1.13 0.04 -15.72
CA TYR A 198 0.67 -1.30 -15.38
C TYR A 198 0.80 -1.60 -13.88
N ILE A 199 1.95 -1.35 -13.27
CA ILE A 199 2.16 -1.65 -11.85
C ILE A 199 1.41 -0.73 -10.90
N SER A 200 1.05 0.49 -11.33
CA SER A 200 0.36 1.52 -10.53
C SER A 200 -1.15 1.52 -10.74
N LEU A 201 -1.67 0.71 -11.67
CA LEU A 201 -3.13 0.62 -11.88
C LEU A 201 -3.83 0.21 -10.58
N PRO A 202 -4.92 0.89 -10.22
CA PRO A 202 -5.76 0.48 -9.12
C PRO A 202 -6.30 -0.94 -9.34
N VAL A 203 -6.40 -1.70 -8.26
CA VAL A 203 -6.81 -3.12 -8.34
C VAL A 203 -8.24 -3.33 -8.84
N TYR A 204 -9.12 -2.35 -8.65
CA TYR A 204 -10.52 -2.40 -9.10
C TYR A 204 -10.69 -2.18 -10.62
N VAL A 205 -9.64 -1.78 -11.33
CA VAL A 205 -9.70 -1.59 -12.81
C VAL A 205 -10.14 -2.86 -13.51
N LEU A 206 -9.72 -4.03 -13.03
CA LEU A 206 -10.12 -5.29 -13.63
C LEU A 206 -11.63 -5.53 -13.51
N GLN A 207 -12.22 -5.27 -12.35
CA GLN A 207 -13.67 -5.37 -12.15
C GLN A 207 -14.44 -4.40 -13.04
N PHE A 208 -13.91 -3.17 -13.18
CA PHE A 208 -14.54 -2.16 -14.03
C PHE A 208 -14.59 -2.56 -15.51
N PHE A 209 -13.51 -3.13 -16.05
CA PHE A 209 -13.46 -3.51 -17.46
C PHE A 209 -14.11 -4.87 -17.77
N PHE A 210 -14.00 -5.83 -16.87
CA PHE A 210 -14.43 -7.21 -17.11
C PHE A 210 -15.68 -7.62 -16.33
N GLY A 211 -16.21 -6.71 -15.47
CA GLY A 211 -17.35 -7.04 -14.61
C GLY A 211 -17.03 -8.14 -13.60
N HIS A 212 -18.07 -8.83 -13.14
CA HIS A 212 -17.92 -9.96 -12.26
C HIS A 212 -17.66 -11.23 -13.07
N VAL A 213 -16.43 -11.72 -13.04
CA VAL A 213 -16.07 -13.02 -13.60
C VAL A 213 -16.25 -14.08 -12.50
N ASN A 214 -17.24 -14.94 -12.68
CA ASN A 214 -17.60 -16.02 -11.74
C ASN A 214 -16.62 -17.17 -11.78
N ILE A 215 -15.34 -16.89 -11.53
CA ILE A 215 -14.32 -17.90 -11.28
C ILE A 215 -14.02 -17.87 -9.79
N GLU A 216 -14.37 -18.95 -9.12
CA GLU A 216 -14.19 -19.06 -7.69
C GLU A 216 -12.70 -19.14 -7.33
N MET A 217 -12.26 -18.30 -6.39
CA MET A 217 -10.91 -18.30 -5.85
C MET A 217 -10.94 -18.95 -4.47
N GLN A 218 -10.89 -20.27 -4.44
CA GLN A 218 -10.80 -21.07 -3.20
C GLN A 218 -9.45 -21.78 -3.10
N ARG A 219 -9.15 -22.29 -1.91
CA ARG A 219 -7.93 -23.08 -1.65
C ARG A 219 -7.84 -24.27 -2.60
N PHE A 220 -6.71 -24.36 -3.30
CA PHE A 220 -6.38 -25.43 -4.27
C PHE A 220 -7.32 -25.55 -5.48
N THR A 221 -8.16 -24.55 -5.75
CA THR A 221 -8.81 -24.46 -7.07
C THR A 221 -7.80 -24.17 -8.16
N VAL A 222 -8.19 -24.38 -9.42
CA VAL A 222 -7.32 -24.10 -10.58
C VAL A 222 -6.82 -22.67 -10.58
N SER A 223 -7.68 -21.69 -10.28
CA SER A 223 -7.33 -20.27 -10.20
C SER A 223 -6.27 -20.02 -9.12
N HIS A 224 -6.41 -20.66 -7.94
CA HIS A 224 -5.43 -20.56 -6.86
C HIS A 224 -4.08 -21.17 -7.26
N ILE A 225 -4.08 -22.36 -7.88
CA ILE A 225 -2.86 -23.03 -8.36
C ILE A 225 -2.17 -22.17 -9.42
N ILE A 226 -2.93 -21.62 -10.38
CA ILE A 226 -2.39 -20.71 -11.40
C ILE A 226 -1.73 -19.49 -10.73
N TRP A 227 -2.37 -18.89 -9.73
CA TRP A 227 -1.77 -17.79 -9.00
C TRP A 227 -0.47 -18.20 -8.30
N MET A 228 -0.47 -19.32 -7.55
CA MET A 228 0.75 -19.80 -6.89
C MET A 228 1.90 -20.02 -7.87
N ILE A 229 1.63 -20.62 -9.05
CA ILE A 229 2.64 -20.87 -10.09
C ILE A 229 3.08 -19.57 -10.77
N SER A 230 2.20 -18.59 -10.92
CA SER A 230 2.53 -17.30 -11.54
C SER A 230 3.60 -16.51 -10.77
N ILE A 231 3.65 -16.64 -9.45
CA ILE A 231 4.61 -15.91 -8.60
C ILE A 231 6.07 -16.24 -8.94
N PRO A 232 6.53 -17.50 -8.91
CA PRO A 232 7.88 -17.82 -9.31
C PRO A 232 8.16 -17.51 -10.79
N ILE A 233 7.18 -17.64 -11.68
CA ILE A 233 7.34 -17.26 -13.09
C ILE A 233 7.63 -15.76 -13.20
N ILE A 234 6.89 -14.89 -12.48
CA ILE A 234 7.12 -13.45 -12.47
C ILE A 234 8.52 -13.13 -11.93
N ILE A 235 8.96 -13.76 -10.85
CA ILE A 235 10.31 -13.55 -10.30
C ILE A 235 11.38 -13.92 -11.32
N VAL A 236 11.25 -15.08 -11.95
CA VAL A 236 12.21 -15.57 -12.95
C VAL A 236 12.22 -14.66 -14.18
N ALA A 237 11.06 -14.26 -14.69
CA ALA A 237 10.96 -13.34 -15.82
C ALA A 237 11.62 -11.99 -15.52
N LEU A 238 11.29 -11.36 -14.39
CA LEU A 238 11.89 -10.09 -13.98
C LEU A 238 13.40 -10.22 -13.73
N TYR A 239 13.85 -11.34 -13.16
CA TYR A 239 15.27 -11.61 -13.00
C TYR A 239 15.99 -11.63 -14.36
N PHE A 240 15.50 -12.38 -15.35
CA PHE A 240 16.15 -12.46 -16.67
C PHE A 240 16.14 -11.14 -17.41
N ILE A 241 15.06 -10.36 -17.31
CA ILE A 241 14.95 -9.02 -17.92
C ILE A 241 15.94 -8.04 -17.30
N PHE A 242 16.09 -8.06 -15.97
CA PHE A 242 16.80 -7.00 -15.25
C PHE A 242 18.21 -7.37 -14.77
N ARG A 243 18.61 -8.66 -14.72
CA ARG A 243 19.91 -9.09 -14.17
C ARG A 243 21.13 -8.42 -14.82
N LYS A 244 21.03 -8.07 -16.13
CA LYS A 244 22.11 -7.41 -16.90
C LYS A 244 21.94 -5.88 -16.96
N LYS A 245 20.89 -5.32 -16.38
CA LYS A 245 20.67 -3.87 -16.35
C LYS A 245 21.50 -3.21 -15.26
N SER A 246 21.69 -1.89 -15.37
CA SER A 246 22.40 -1.12 -14.35
C SER A 246 21.77 -1.27 -12.97
N TYR A 247 22.56 -1.03 -11.92
CA TYR A 247 22.06 -1.03 -10.54
C TYR A 247 20.86 -0.07 -10.40
N GLU A 248 20.96 1.12 -10.99
CA GLU A 248 19.88 2.12 -10.97
C GLU A 248 18.57 1.56 -11.57
N ALA A 249 18.63 0.92 -12.72
CA ALA A 249 17.43 0.36 -13.37
C ALA A 249 16.78 -0.76 -12.51
N ARG A 250 17.60 -1.62 -11.91
CA ARG A 250 17.13 -2.67 -10.99
C ARG A 250 16.50 -2.09 -9.72
N TYR A 251 17.14 -1.08 -9.15
CA TYR A 251 16.65 -0.37 -7.97
C TYR A 251 15.33 0.35 -8.26
N LEU A 252 15.23 1.05 -9.40
CA LEU A 252 14.00 1.76 -9.81
C LEU A 252 12.83 0.81 -10.04
N LEU A 253 13.05 -0.39 -10.59
CA LEU A 253 12.02 -1.40 -10.71
C LEU A 253 11.39 -1.71 -9.35
N VAL A 254 12.23 -2.08 -8.38
CA VAL A 254 11.74 -2.52 -7.07
C VAL A 254 11.15 -1.35 -6.28
N LEU A 255 11.72 -0.17 -6.42
CA LEU A 255 11.17 1.05 -5.81
C LEU A 255 9.81 1.41 -6.39
N SER A 256 9.61 1.27 -7.71
CA SER A 256 8.32 1.49 -8.36
C SER A 256 7.26 0.49 -7.89
N LEU A 257 7.63 -0.80 -7.78
CA LEU A 257 6.75 -1.83 -7.24
C LEU A 257 6.34 -1.52 -5.80
N SER A 258 7.26 -1.00 -4.97
CA SER A 258 6.99 -0.68 -3.56
C SER A 258 6.08 0.54 -3.42
N TRP A 259 6.26 1.58 -4.23
CA TRP A 259 5.34 2.74 -4.25
C TRP A 259 3.94 2.34 -4.73
N ALA A 260 3.86 1.53 -5.78
CA ALA A 260 2.59 1.03 -6.30
C ALA A 260 1.88 0.13 -5.27
N LEU A 261 2.63 -0.73 -4.55
CA LEU A 261 2.09 -1.55 -3.47
C LEU A 261 1.52 -0.68 -2.35
N MET A 262 2.26 0.34 -1.91
CA MET A 262 1.80 1.28 -0.88
C MET A 262 0.49 1.97 -1.28
N TYR A 263 0.38 2.42 -2.53
CA TYR A 263 -0.84 3.05 -3.02
C TYR A 263 -2.02 2.07 -3.07
N GLN A 264 -1.80 0.88 -3.61
CA GLN A 264 -2.83 -0.16 -3.73
C GLN A 264 -3.29 -0.64 -2.35
N PHE A 265 -2.36 -0.81 -1.42
CA PHE A 265 -2.67 -1.13 -0.03
C PHE A 265 -3.52 -0.03 0.63
N THR A 266 -3.16 1.24 0.41
CA THR A 266 -3.93 2.38 0.91
C THR A 266 -5.36 2.37 0.40
N GLN A 267 -5.57 2.01 -0.87
CA GLN A 267 -6.89 1.94 -1.48
C GLN A 267 -7.78 0.85 -0.88
N MET A 268 -7.23 -0.27 -0.46
CA MET A 268 -8.01 -1.34 0.18
C MET A 268 -8.73 -0.85 1.43
N PHE A 269 -8.09 -0.03 2.23
CA PHE A 269 -8.68 0.47 3.47
C PHE A 269 -9.61 1.65 3.26
N SER A 270 -9.56 2.31 2.10
CA SER A 270 -10.38 3.48 1.81
C SER A 270 -11.90 3.18 1.78
N GLY A 271 -12.29 1.95 1.55
CA GLY A 271 -13.70 1.51 1.60
C GLY A 271 -14.13 0.94 2.95
N ALA A 272 -13.24 0.85 3.91
CA ALA A 272 -13.56 0.23 5.18
C ALA A 272 -14.26 1.22 6.10
N ALA A 273 -15.52 0.93 6.40
CA ALA A 273 -16.42 1.78 7.15
C ALA A 273 -16.07 1.96 8.62
N GLU A 274 -15.13 1.21 9.16
CA GLU A 274 -14.74 1.28 10.56
C GLU A 274 -13.31 1.75 10.71
N LEU A 275 -13.14 2.86 11.40
CA LEU A 275 -11.87 3.20 12.01
C LEU A 275 -11.72 2.37 13.28
N ASN A 276 -10.89 1.33 13.25
CA ASN A 276 -10.58 0.53 14.43
C ASN A 276 -9.12 0.13 14.48
N VAL A 277 -8.67 -0.37 15.63
CA VAL A 277 -7.27 -0.77 15.86
C VAL A 277 -6.82 -1.86 14.87
N MET A 278 -7.73 -2.71 14.40
CA MET A 278 -7.44 -3.75 13.40
C MET A 278 -7.04 -3.17 12.03
N LYS A 279 -7.42 -1.90 11.75
CA LYS A 279 -7.03 -1.19 10.52
C LYS A 279 -5.59 -0.70 10.53
N LEU A 280 -4.95 -0.64 11.69
CA LEU A 280 -3.52 -0.36 11.71
C LEU A 280 -2.78 -1.45 10.91
N PRO A 281 -1.82 -1.07 10.07
CA PRO A 281 -1.14 -2.01 9.18
C PRO A 281 -0.11 -2.87 9.94
N LEU A 282 -0.60 -3.59 10.94
CA LEU A 282 0.23 -4.36 11.88
C LEU A 282 0.17 -5.88 11.64
N GLN A 283 -0.70 -6.36 10.74
CA GLN A 283 -0.55 -7.72 10.21
C GLN A 283 0.77 -7.82 9.42
N LEU A 284 1.43 -8.96 9.43
CA LEU A 284 2.76 -9.11 8.82
C LEU A 284 2.78 -8.70 7.33
N CYS A 285 1.78 -9.09 6.55
CA CYS A 285 1.67 -8.69 5.15
C CYS A 285 1.47 -7.18 4.99
N ASN A 286 0.61 -6.58 5.82
CA ASN A 286 0.32 -5.16 5.78
C ASN A 286 1.55 -4.33 6.20
N LEU A 287 2.19 -4.72 7.31
CA LEU A 287 3.46 -4.12 7.75
C LEU A 287 4.54 -4.28 6.67
N GLY A 288 4.55 -5.44 6.02
CA GLY A 288 5.47 -5.75 4.92
C GLY A 288 5.40 -4.77 3.76
N SER A 289 4.21 -4.25 3.45
CA SER A 289 4.02 -3.24 2.39
C SER A 289 4.75 -1.94 2.71
N TYR A 290 4.70 -1.48 3.97
CA TYR A 290 5.44 -0.29 4.42
C TYR A 290 6.94 -0.54 4.53
N LEU A 291 7.32 -1.69 5.08
CA LEU A 291 8.73 -2.08 5.22
C LEU A 291 9.44 -2.19 3.87
N ALA A 292 8.74 -2.68 2.83
CA ALA A 292 9.27 -2.75 1.48
C ALA A 292 9.70 -1.37 0.94
N LEU A 293 8.92 -0.33 1.22
CA LEU A 293 9.29 1.04 0.84
C LEU A 293 10.37 1.61 1.74
N ILE A 294 10.27 1.42 3.06
CA ILE A 294 11.22 1.97 4.04
C ILE A 294 12.63 1.40 3.84
N MET A 295 12.78 0.08 3.60
CA MET A 295 14.08 -0.53 3.36
C MET A 295 14.80 0.07 2.16
N LEU A 296 14.06 0.33 1.07
CA LEU A 296 14.59 0.96 -0.13
C LEU A 296 14.90 2.44 0.08
N ALA A 297 13.96 3.21 0.66
CA ALA A 297 14.16 4.63 0.89
C ALA A 297 15.36 4.92 1.82
N LYS A 298 15.56 4.09 2.85
CA LYS A 298 16.69 4.20 3.79
C LYS A 298 17.94 3.46 3.33
N LYS A 299 17.87 2.63 2.28
CA LYS A 299 18.94 1.76 1.82
C LYS A 299 19.56 0.94 2.97
N SER A 300 18.71 0.45 3.89
CA SER A 300 19.14 -0.20 5.13
C SER A 300 19.12 -1.72 4.99
N GLU A 301 20.30 -2.33 5.05
CA GLU A 301 20.43 -3.80 5.03
C GLU A 301 19.74 -4.46 6.23
N LYS A 302 19.74 -3.83 7.41
CA LYS A 302 19.07 -4.38 8.60
C LYS A 302 17.57 -4.45 8.41
N ILE A 303 16.95 -3.37 7.89
CA ILE A 303 15.52 -3.35 7.61
C ILE A 303 15.21 -4.32 6.47
N TYR A 304 16.05 -4.38 5.44
CA TYR A 304 15.90 -5.34 4.35
C TYR A 304 15.91 -6.79 4.84
N HIS A 305 16.89 -7.19 5.65
CA HIS A 305 16.98 -8.57 6.15
C HIS A 305 15.76 -8.95 7.01
N PHE A 306 15.26 -8.02 7.82
CA PHE A 306 14.01 -8.21 8.55
C PHE A 306 12.83 -8.36 7.61
N THR A 307 12.68 -7.43 6.66
CA THR A 307 11.59 -7.42 5.68
C THR A 307 11.59 -8.68 4.81
N LEU A 308 12.77 -9.12 4.36
CA LEU A 308 12.89 -10.33 3.54
C LEU A 308 12.29 -11.55 4.24
N ILE A 309 12.61 -11.76 5.51
CA ILE A 309 12.15 -12.94 6.25
C ILE A 309 10.65 -12.80 6.57
N VAL A 310 10.24 -11.66 7.14
CA VAL A 310 8.86 -11.43 7.57
C VAL A 310 7.89 -11.45 6.39
N ASN A 311 8.24 -10.79 5.28
CA ASN A 311 7.37 -10.71 4.12
C ASN A 311 7.24 -12.06 3.41
N VAL A 312 8.36 -12.79 3.28
CA VAL A 312 8.31 -14.12 2.66
C VAL A 312 7.43 -15.07 3.49
N VAL A 313 7.62 -15.10 4.82
CA VAL A 313 6.79 -15.96 5.69
C VAL A 313 5.35 -15.50 5.72
N GLY A 314 5.09 -14.21 5.95
CA GLY A 314 3.73 -13.68 6.06
C GLY A 314 2.93 -13.85 4.77
N ALA A 315 3.54 -13.51 3.62
CA ALA A 315 2.89 -13.67 2.33
C ALA A 315 2.72 -15.16 1.93
N LEU A 316 3.71 -16.02 2.23
CA LEU A 316 3.62 -17.44 1.93
C LEU A 316 2.47 -18.11 2.68
N ILE A 317 2.28 -17.78 3.97
CA ILE A 317 1.15 -18.25 4.75
C ILE A 317 -0.16 -17.79 4.09
N ALA A 318 -0.29 -16.53 3.73
CA ALA A 318 -1.48 -15.99 3.08
C ALA A 318 -1.73 -16.61 1.69
N ILE A 319 -0.67 -16.86 0.91
CA ILE A 319 -0.77 -17.50 -0.41
C ILE A 319 -1.22 -18.96 -0.29
N ILE A 320 -0.74 -19.71 0.69
CA ILE A 320 -1.08 -21.14 0.82
C ILE A 320 -2.43 -21.34 1.52
N ILE A 321 -2.70 -20.57 2.58
CA ILE A 321 -3.85 -20.82 3.46
C ILE A 321 -5.12 -20.12 3.00
N LEU A 322 -5.21 -19.31 2.09
CA LEU A 322 -6.38 -18.67 1.42
C LEU A 322 -7.74 -18.67 2.18
N ASP A 323 -7.73 -18.74 3.51
CA ASP A 323 -8.95 -18.93 4.33
C ASP A 323 -9.77 -17.65 4.55
N ILE A 324 -9.26 -16.51 4.10
CA ILE A 324 -9.88 -15.20 4.37
C ILE A 324 -10.98 -14.88 3.35
N MET A 325 -11.10 -15.68 2.30
CA MET A 325 -12.07 -15.43 1.23
C MET A 325 -13.37 -16.18 1.46
N LYS A 326 -14.49 -15.46 1.36
CA LYS A 326 -15.82 -16.05 1.38
C LYS A 326 -16.00 -16.95 0.16
N LYS A 327 -16.73 -18.05 0.33
CA LYS A 327 -16.97 -19.08 -0.69
C LYS A 327 -17.45 -18.55 -2.05
N ASP A 328 -18.13 -17.41 -2.06
CA ASP A 328 -18.79 -16.85 -3.24
C ASP A 328 -18.05 -15.64 -3.85
N SER A 329 -16.73 -15.51 -3.59
CA SER A 329 -15.97 -14.38 -4.13
C SER A 329 -15.53 -14.65 -5.56
N ALA A 330 -16.03 -13.86 -6.51
CA ALA A 330 -15.59 -13.88 -7.89
C ALA A 330 -14.14 -13.41 -8.03
N LEU A 331 -13.39 -13.98 -8.99
CA LEU A 331 -12.00 -13.62 -9.25
C LEU A 331 -11.79 -12.13 -9.46
N THR A 332 -12.73 -11.43 -10.10
CA THR A 332 -12.69 -9.98 -10.33
C THR A 332 -13.22 -9.17 -9.16
N HIS A 333 -13.66 -9.81 -8.09
CA HIS A 333 -14.09 -9.07 -6.89
C HIS A 333 -12.92 -8.31 -6.30
N PHE A 334 -13.15 -7.07 -5.90
CA PHE A 334 -12.11 -6.16 -5.42
C PHE A 334 -11.21 -6.78 -4.34
N PHE A 335 -11.76 -7.45 -3.34
CA PHE A 335 -10.97 -8.09 -2.29
C PHE A 335 -10.08 -9.21 -2.79
N VAL A 336 -10.59 -10.00 -3.73
CA VAL A 336 -9.83 -11.10 -4.31
C VAL A 336 -8.64 -10.57 -5.08
N ILE A 337 -8.87 -9.58 -5.96
CA ILE A 337 -7.82 -8.94 -6.75
C ILE A 337 -6.80 -8.28 -5.81
N HIS A 338 -7.30 -7.53 -4.81
CA HIS A 338 -6.43 -6.87 -3.85
C HIS A 338 -5.57 -7.88 -3.10
N TYR A 339 -6.18 -8.94 -2.58
CA TYR A 339 -5.48 -9.99 -1.84
C TYR A 339 -4.37 -10.63 -2.70
N VAL A 340 -4.68 -10.98 -3.95
CA VAL A 340 -3.74 -11.56 -4.90
C VAL A 340 -2.59 -10.59 -5.20
N VAL A 341 -2.89 -9.34 -5.52
CA VAL A 341 -1.88 -8.33 -5.91
C VAL A 341 -0.99 -7.96 -4.73
N GLU A 342 -1.57 -7.74 -3.55
CA GLU A 342 -0.83 -7.39 -2.35
C GLU A 342 0.14 -8.50 -1.96
N HIS A 343 -0.35 -9.71 -1.72
CA HIS A 343 0.49 -10.82 -1.26
C HIS A 343 1.54 -11.21 -2.30
N THR A 344 1.21 -11.13 -3.60
CA THR A 344 2.21 -11.30 -4.65
C THR A 344 3.33 -10.26 -4.53
N LYS A 345 3.01 -8.96 -4.43
CA LYS A 345 4.02 -7.90 -4.36
C LYS A 345 4.81 -7.95 -3.04
N VAL A 346 4.13 -8.18 -1.91
CA VAL A 346 4.79 -8.35 -0.60
C VAL A 346 5.83 -9.48 -0.65
N PHE A 347 5.51 -10.57 -1.34
CA PHE A 347 6.41 -11.72 -1.51
C PHE A 347 7.57 -11.42 -2.47
N ILE A 348 7.26 -10.92 -3.68
CA ILE A 348 8.28 -10.80 -4.74
C ILE A 348 9.26 -9.65 -4.54
N ILE A 349 8.85 -8.52 -3.92
CA ILE A 349 9.72 -7.35 -3.78
C ILE A 349 11.03 -7.66 -3.03
N PRO A 350 11.01 -8.24 -1.82
CA PRO A 350 12.25 -8.53 -1.11
C PRO A 350 13.08 -9.64 -1.78
N ILE A 351 12.45 -10.58 -2.46
CA ILE A 351 13.16 -11.61 -3.24
C ILE A 351 13.84 -10.98 -4.46
N LEU A 352 13.16 -10.07 -5.18
CA LEU A 352 13.79 -9.32 -6.28
C LEU A 352 14.98 -8.50 -5.79
N CYS A 353 14.90 -7.89 -4.62
CA CYS A 353 16.05 -7.21 -4.01
C CYS A 353 17.26 -8.13 -3.85
N LEU A 354 17.02 -9.39 -3.48
CA LEU A 354 18.06 -10.39 -3.33
C LEU A 354 18.66 -10.85 -4.66
N VAL A 355 17.79 -11.34 -5.56
CA VAL A 355 18.24 -11.95 -6.83
C VAL A 355 18.81 -10.92 -7.82
N LEU A 356 18.35 -9.67 -7.75
CA LEU A 356 18.87 -8.54 -8.52
C LEU A 356 20.06 -7.84 -7.84
N LYS A 357 20.55 -8.35 -6.70
CA LYS A 357 21.70 -7.83 -5.96
C LYS A 357 21.57 -6.34 -5.57
N ILE A 358 20.39 -5.93 -5.10
CA ILE A 358 20.13 -4.57 -4.61
C ILE A 358 20.67 -4.42 -3.19
N PHE A 359 20.51 -5.46 -2.37
CA PHE A 359 21.07 -5.58 -1.03
C PHE A 359 21.99 -6.80 -0.92
N LYS A 360 22.82 -6.80 0.10
CA LYS A 360 23.70 -7.92 0.41
C LYS A 360 22.91 -9.14 0.89
N PRO A 361 23.41 -10.36 0.64
CA PRO A 361 22.77 -11.58 1.11
C PRO A 361 22.77 -11.67 2.64
N LEU A 362 21.89 -12.54 3.17
CA LEU A 362 21.79 -12.79 4.62
C LEU A 362 23.11 -13.30 5.21
N THR A 363 23.39 -12.88 6.43
CA THR A 363 24.49 -13.35 7.26
C THR A 363 23.95 -13.92 8.58
N LEU A 364 24.74 -14.71 9.33
CA LEU A 364 24.30 -15.19 10.65
C LEU A 364 24.02 -14.03 11.63
N LYS A 365 24.69 -12.89 11.48
CA LYS A 365 24.39 -11.68 12.22
C LYS A 365 22.99 -11.13 11.89
N SER A 366 22.50 -11.35 10.68
CA SER A 366 21.14 -10.96 10.26
C SER A 366 20.08 -11.73 11.03
N LEU A 367 20.32 -13.01 11.36
CA LEU A 367 19.41 -13.81 12.18
C LEU A 367 19.19 -13.19 13.56
N LYS A 368 20.29 -12.77 14.22
CA LYS A 368 20.21 -12.09 15.52
C LYS A 368 19.38 -10.80 15.44
N HIS A 369 19.64 -9.96 14.43
CA HIS A 369 18.88 -8.71 14.26
C HIS A 369 17.41 -8.97 13.95
N PHE A 370 17.12 -9.98 13.12
CA PHE A 370 15.78 -10.41 12.82
C PHE A 370 15.05 -10.87 14.09
N SER A 371 15.64 -11.79 14.87
CA SER A 371 15.01 -12.33 16.07
C SER A 371 14.69 -11.23 17.09
N ILE A 372 15.59 -10.29 17.32
CA ILE A 372 15.34 -9.15 18.20
C ILE A 372 14.20 -8.28 17.64
N GLY A 373 14.26 -7.92 16.37
CA GLY A 373 13.24 -7.09 15.73
C GLY A 373 11.86 -7.74 15.76
N PHE A 374 11.79 -9.05 15.50
CA PHE A 374 10.53 -9.79 15.55
C PHE A 374 9.97 -9.90 16.96
N THR A 375 10.82 -10.14 17.97
CA THR A 375 10.40 -10.17 19.38
C THR A 375 9.86 -8.80 19.83
N VAL A 376 10.53 -7.69 19.45
CA VAL A 376 10.03 -6.34 19.76
C VAL A 376 8.68 -6.07 19.09
N TYR A 377 8.55 -6.41 17.81
CA TYR A 377 7.27 -6.32 17.11
C TYR A 377 6.19 -7.16 17.80
N TRP A 378 6.51 -8.39 18.17
CA TRP A 378 5.59 -9.30 18.85
C TRP A 378 5.08 -8.73 20.18
N VAL A 379 6.01 -8.28 21.03
CA VAL A 379 5.65 -7.65 22.32
C VAL A 379 4.77 -6.43 22.11
N PHE A 380 5.07 -5.60 21.10
CA PHE A 380 4.25 -4.45 20.75
C PHE A 380 2.81 -4.87 20.39
N ILE A 381 2.65 -5.90 19.55
CA ILE A 381 1.33 -6.43 19.16
C ILE A 381 0.58 -7.02 20.37
N LEU A 382 1.27 -7.73 21.27
CA LEU A 382 0.68 -8.26 22.49
C LEU A 382 0.14 -7.15 23.37
N VAL A 383 0.93 -6.12 23.63
CA VAL A 383 0.53 -4.98 24.46
C VAL A 383 -0.64 -4.24 23.82
N LEU A 384 -0.54 -3.90 22.54
CA LEU A 384 -1.58 -3.19 21.81
C LEU A 384 -2.90 -3.97 21.79
N GLY A 385 -2.84 -5.26 21.45
CA GLY A 385 -4.03 -6.11 21.37
C GLY A 385 -4.69 -6.34 22.73
N THR A 386 -3.89 -6.58 23.77
CA THR A 386 -4.40 -6.76 25.15
C THR A 386 -5.06 -5.48 25.64
N LEU A 387 -4.41 -4.32 25.47
CA LEU A 387 -4.97 -3.03 25.89
C LEU A 387 -6.26 -2.71 25.10
N SER A 388 -6.24 -2.86 23.79
CA SER A 388 -7.41 -2.59 22.96
C SER A 388 -8.59 -3.47 23.35
N ASN A 389 -8.40 -4.78 23.46
CA ASN A 389 -9.49 -5.68 23.85
C ASN A 389 -9.94 -5.48 25.30
N GLY A 390 -9.07 -5.03 26.20
CA GLY A 390 -9.43 -4.59 27.54
C GLY A 390 -10.34 -3.37 27.51
N PHE A 391 -9.96 -2.31 26.78
CA PHE A 391 -10.79 -1.11 26.62
C PHE A 391 -12.14 -1.41 25.96
N LYS A 392 -12.18 -2.32 24.98
CA LYS A 392 -13.42 -2.80 24.36
C LYS A 392 -14.45 -3.34 25.38
N ARG A 393 -13.97 -3.91 26.50
CA ARG A 393 -14.83 -4.50 27.54
C ARG A 393 -15.24 -3.50 28.64
N MET A 394 -14.60 -2.35 28.72
CA MET A 394 -14.89 -1.35 29.74
C MET A 394 -16.20 -0.62 29.47
N PRO A 395 -17.07 -0.44 30.47
CA PRO A 395 -18.39 0.20 30.30
C PRO A 395 -18.31 1.63 29.76
N GLN A 396 -17.29 2.41 30.17
CA GLN A 396 -17.09 3.81 29.75
C GLN A 396 -16.82 3.95 28.24
N PHE A 397 -16.37 2.90 27.58
CA PHE A 397 -16.10 2.92 26.13
C PHE A 397 -17.20 2.22 25.30
N LYS A 398 -18.39 2.01 25.89
CA LYS A 398 -19.50 1.29 25.23
C LYS A 398 -19.87 1.91 23.88
N SER A 399 -19.87 3.23 23.77
CA SER A 399 -20.23 3.97 22.53
C SER A 399 -19.20 3.83 21.40
N ILE A 400 -17.93 3.63 21.74
CA ILE A 400 -16.82 3.50 20.78
C ILE A 400 -16.17 2.11 20.83
N ARG A 401 -16.91 1.11 21.29
CA ARG A 401 -16.39 -0.26 21.52
C ARG A 401 -15.78 -0.88 20.26
N SER A 402 -16.36 -0.61 19.09
CA SER A 402 -15.86 -1.13 17.80
C SER A 402 -14.46 -0.60 17.46
N PHE A 403 -14.12 0.64 17.87
CA PHE A 403 -12.79 1.20 17.67
C PHE A 403 -11.69 0.35 18.31
N PHE A 404 -11.94 -0.25 19.45
CA PHE A 404 -10.97 -1.05 20.20
C PHE A 404 -10.89 -2.52 19.73
N THR A 405 -11.46 -2.87 18.58
CA THR A 405 -11.31 -4.23 18.06
C THR A 405 -9.90 -4.44 17.53
N ALA A 406 -9.19 -5.42 18.10
CA ALA A 406 -7.84 -5.80 17.70
C ALA A 406 -7.70 -7.33 17.71
N ASN A 407 -7.29 -7.89 16.58
CA ASN A 407 -6.99 -9.33 16.45
C ASN A 407 -5.78 -9.57 15.53
N HIS A 408 -4.73 -8.76 15.72
CA HIS A 408 -3.50 -8.93 14.95
C HIS A 408 -2.89 -10.32 15.23
N LEU A 409 -2.44 -10.98 14.17
CA LEU A 409 -1.89 -12.33 14.22
C LEU A 409 -2.85 -13.39 14.79
N PHE A 410 -4.16 -13.09 14.80
CA PHE A 410 -5.23 -14.02 15.24
C PHE A 410 -5.09 -14.56 16.68
N MET A 411 -4.45 -13.79 17.57
CA MET A 411 -4.11 -14.20 18.93
C MET A 411 -5.13 -13.79 20.00
N PHE A 412 -6.17 -13.02 19.60
CA PHE A 412 -7.09 -12.39 20.54
C PHE A 412 -8.55 -12.77 20.32
N ASP A 413 -8.84 -13.55 19.28
CA ASP A 413 -10.18 -13.98 18.94
C ASP A 413 -10.22 -15.48 18.63
N LYS A 414 -11.00 -16.19 19.46
CA LYS A 414 -11.20 -17.62 19.41
C LYS A 414 -11.79 -18.09 18.07
N ASP A 415 -12.81 -17.39 17.55
CA ASP A 415 -13.53 -17.82 16.35
C ASP A 415 -12.65 -17.72 15.11
N THR A 416 -11.86 -16.64 15.01
CA THR A 416 -10.91 -16.49 13.91
C THR A 416 -9.78 -17.52 13.99
N ALA A 417 -9.27 -17.78 15.19
CA ALA A 417 -8.23 -18.78 15.39
C ALA A 417 -8.72 -20.19 15.07
N ARG A 418 -9.96 -20.52 15.41
CA ARG A 418 -10.60 -21.81 15.08
C ARG A 418 -10.69 -22.02 13.56
N GLY A 419 -11.00 -21.00 12.80
CA GLY A 419 -11.03 -21.06 11.32
C GLY A 419 -9.67 -21.40 10.71
N LEU A 420 -8.58 -20.99 11.35
CA LEU A 420 -7.22 -21.26 10.88
C LEU A 420 -6.68 -22.61 11.37
N VAL A 421 -6.93 -22.94 12.66
CA VAL A 421 -6.35 -24.13 13.31
C VAL A 421 -7.38 -24.70 14.30
N GLY A 422 -8.12 -25.70 13.87
CA GLY A 422 -9.31 -26.23 14.58
C GLY A 422 -9.12 -26.75 16.01
N PHE A 423 -7.87 -26.86 16.52
CA PHE A 423 -7.58 -27.32 17.88
C PHE A 423 -7.27 -26.19 18.89
N THR A 424 -7.47 -24.92 18.53
CA THR A 424 -7.06 -23.78 19.37
C THR A 424 -8.01 -23.48 20.52
N ASP A 425 -9.27 -23.93 20.48
CA ASP A 425 -10.27 -23.66 21.52
C ASP A 425 -9.81 -23.96 22.94
N PRO A 426 -9.26 -25.15 23.25
CA PRO A 426 -8.80 -25.46 24.60
C PRO A 426 -7.70 -24.51 25.10
N LEU A 427 -6.89 -23.97 24.17
CA LEU A 427 -5.82 -23.04 24.53
C LEU A 427 -6.36 -21.66 24.93
N PHE A 428 -7.48 -21.23 24.32
CA PHE A 428 -8.16 -20.01 24.73
C PHE A 428 -8.93 -20.16 26.05
N GLU A 429 -9.51 -21.34 26.31
CA GLU A 429 -10.36 -21.58 27.45
C GLU A 429 -9.57 -21.90 28.75
N ASN A 430 -8.53 -22.72 28.64
CA ASN A 430 -7.80 -23.23 29.80
C ASN A 430 -6.58 -22.38 30.21
N GLY A 431 -6.22 -21.35 29.45
CA GLY A 431 -5.00 -20.59 29.71
C GLY A 431 -5.22 -19.10 29.87
N VAL A 432 -6.45 -18.63 30.05
CA VAL A 432 -6.71 -17.18 30.14
C VAL A 432 -6.33 -16.63 31.53
N ILE A 433 -5.53 -15.55 31.50
CA ILE A 433 -5.23 -14.72 32.67
C ILE A 433 -6.10 -13.49 32.62
N LYS A 434 -6.98 -13.29 33.63
CA LYS A 434 -7.88 -12.13 33.71
C LYS A 434 -7.36 -11.13 34.72
N LEU A 435 -7.13 -9.90 34.26
CA LEU A 435 -6.73 -8.75 35.08
C LEU A 435 -7.79 -7.64 34.93
N GLY A 436 -8.87 -7.76 35.69
CA GLY A 436 -10.04 -6.90 35.51
C GLY A 436 -10.68 -7.08 34.12
N HIS A 437 -10.69 -6.03 33.32
CA HIS A 437 -11.22 -6.07 31.95
C HIS A 437 -10.22 -6.61 30.91
N PHE A 438 -8.96 -6.81 31.28
CA PHE A 438 -7.92 -7.28 30.37
C PHE A 438 -7.83 -8.80 30.44
N GLU A 439 -7.75 -9.44 29.28
CA GLU A 439 -7.53 -10.86 29.14
C GLU A 439 -6.26 -11.13 28.34
N ILE A 440 -5.41 -11.99 28.85
CA ILE A 440 -4.17 -12.44 28.23
C ILE A 440 -4.32 -13.95 27.98
N TYR A 441 -3.93 -14.40 26.80
CA TYR A 441 -4.00 -15.81 26.38
C TYR A 441 -2.58 -16.37 26.18
N PRO A 442 -1.78 -16.58 27.24
CA PRO A 442 -0.36 -16.85 27.12
C PRO A 442 -0.06 -18.12 26.31
N LEU A 443 -0.86 -19.18 26.46
CA LEU A 443 -0.64 -20.42 25.71
C LEU A 443 -0.76 -20.21 24.19
N VAL A 444 -1.83 -19.54 23.73
CA VAL A 444 -2.03 -19.21 22.32
C VAL A 444 -0.93 -18.29 21.84
N GLN A 445 -0.63 -17.25 22.61
CA GLN A 445 0.33 -16.22 22.25
C GLN A 445 1.75 -16.79 22.12
N ILE A 446 2.17 -17.64 23.05
CA ILE A 446 3.48 -18.31 22.96
C ILE A 446 3.51 -19.31 21.80
N LEU A 447 2.46 -20.10 21.60
CA LEU A 447 2.39 -21.07 20.52
C LEU A 447 2.51 -20.38 19.15
N VAL A 448 1.75 -19.31 18.93
CA VAL A 448 1.80 -18.54 17.68
C VAL A 448 3.17 -17.90 17.48
N TYR A 449 3.78 -17.33 18.55
CA TYR A 449 5.15 -16.83 18.50
C TYR A 449 6.15 -17.90 18.06
N MET A 450 6.11 -19.05 18.72
CA MET A 450 7.03 -20.15 18.42
C MET A 450 6.85 -20.67 17.00
N ALA A 451 5.60 -20.83 16.54
CA ALA A 451 5.29 -21.27 15.19
C ALA A 451 5.86 -20.29 14.14
N PHE A 452 5.63 -18.98 14.30
CA PHE A 452 6.20 -17.98 13.41
C PHE A 452 7.73 -17.95 13.47
N MET A 453 8.33 -18.03 14.65
CA MET A 453 9.80 -18.05 14.78
C MET A 453 10.42 -19.27 14.08
N VAL A 454 9.84 -20.45 14.24
CA VAL A 454 10.31 -21.67 13.57
C VAL A 454 10.22 -21.51 12.04
N LEU A 455 9.11 -21.02 11.51
CA LEU A 455 8.94 -20.75 10.09
C LEU A 455 9.96 -19.71 9.58
N CYS A 456 10.13 -18.62 10.32
CA CYS A 456 11.08 -17.56 9.95
C CYS A 456 12.52 -18.05 9.97
N ILE A 457 12.91 -18.85 10.97
CA ILE A 457 14.24 -19.46 11.05
C ILE A 457 14.45 -20.45 9.90
N GLY A 458 13.43 -21.25 9.59
CA GLY A 458 13.46 -22.19 8.45
C GLY A 458 13.69 -21.45 7.12
N VAL A 459 12.90 -20.40 6.87
CA VAL A 459 13.06 -19.55 5.66
C VAL A 459 14.42 -18.84 5.66
N PHE A 460 14.87 -18.36 6.82
CA PHE A 460 16.22 -17.77 6.93
C PHE A 460 17.30 -18.75 6.45
N PHE A 461 17.32 -19.98 6.98
CA PHE A 461 18.34 -20.95 6.62
C PHE A 461 18.23 -21.42 5.17
N LEU A 462 17.00 -21.53 4.64
CA LEU A 462 16.76 -21.80 3.23
C LEU A 462 17.40 -20.72 2.35
N ILE A 463 17.08 -19.46 2.57
CA ILE A 463 17.65 -18.33 1.80
C ILE A 463 19.14 -18.23 2.03
N TYR A 464 19.61 -18.42 3.27
CA TYR A 464 21.02 -18.44 3.60
C TYR A 464 21.77 -19.54 2.83
N GLY A 465 21.22 -20.74 2.73
CA GLY A 465 21.79 -21.82 1.92
C GLY A 465 21.85 -21.48 0.43
N LEU A 466 20.72 -21.05 -0.14
CA LEU A 466 20.60 -20.69 -1.56
C LEU A 466 21.55 -19.55 -1.97
N THR A 467 21.92 -18.67 -1.05
CA THR A 467 22.80 -17.52 -1.32
C THR A 467 24.27 -17.76 -0.95
N ALA A 468 24.68 -19.01 -0.65
CA ALA A 468 26.04 -19.35 -0.25
C ALA A 468 27.10 -18.88 -1.26
N LYS A 469 26.89 -19.10 -2.55
CA LYS A 469 27.79 -18.68 -3.63
C LYS A 469 27.90 -17.15 -3.71
N GLN A 470 26.79 -16.42 -3.52
CA GLN A 470 26.80 -14.95 -3.54
C GLN A 470 27.63 -14.39 -2.36
N ARG A 471 27.52 -15.01 -1.17
CA ARG A 471 28.32 -14.61 -0.01
C ARG A 471 29.80 -14.84 -0.22
N LYS A 472 30.19 -15.99 -0.79
CA LYS A 472 31.61 -16.30 -1.08
C LYS A 472 32.18 -15.23 -2.01
N ASN A 473 31.54 -14.95 -3.12
CA ASN A 473 32.02 -13.91 -4.06
C ASN A 473 32.12 -12.53 -3.40
N HIS A 474 31.20 -12.17 -2.50
CA HIS A 474 31.23 -10.87 -1.83
C HIS A 474 32.34 -10.76 -0.78
N ILE A 475 32.77 -11.88 -0.19
CA ILE A 475 33.95 -11.92 0.73
C ILE A 475 35.26 -11.79 -0.06
N GLU A 476 35.33 -12.35 -1.26
CA GLU A 476 36.51 -12.29 -2.13
C GLU A 476 36.71 -10.90 -2.78
N GLU A 477 35.61 -10.08 -2.90
CA GLU A 477 35.65 -8.73 -3.47
C GLU A 477 35.94 -7.61 -2.45
N ASN A 478 35.91 -7.91 -1.13
CA ASN A 478 36.24 -6.97 -0.03
C ASN A 478 37.50 -7.37 0.71
#